data_d77acaacdaef599f76e90dd19f501f70
#
_entry.id   d77acaacdaef599f76e90dd19f501f70
#
_cell.length_a   1.000
_cell.length_b   1.000
_cell.length_c   1.000
_cell.angle_alpha   90.00
_cell.angle_beta   90.00
_cell.angle_gamma   90.00
#
_symmetry.space_group_name_H-M   'P 1'
#
loop_
_entity.id
_entity.type
_entity.pdbx_description
1 polymer ?
#
loop_
_entity_poly.entity_id
_entity_poly.type
_entity_poly.pdbx_seq_one_letter_code
_entity_poly.pdbx_strand_id
1 'polypeptide(L)'
;MKLYHYIARPNTVSKDGILSLSQNPRADLSYYYKRTGETTYEGIIKWFEKCFEGRSRGIRGFSEPVKWTENSLSLKQFIEGSDMYSIDLDSLSDDGLLEAVYFSPSVMDVPTLKKEWVNDELLIRLHDYNDISVRPVDWAICNDKLGWRFAFVPYYVVIVKGGIIPPKYITKEN
;
A
#
# COMPACT_ATOMS: atom_id res chain seq x y z
N MET A 1 7.81 -9.67 11.09
CA MET A 1 8.04 -8.52 10.18
C MET A 1 7.04 -7.43 10.45
N LYS A 2 7.48 -6.18 10.49
CA LYS A 2 6.58 -5.01 10.59
C LYS A 2 6.45 -4.33 9.25
N LEU A 3 5.25 -3.84 8.96
CA LEU A 3 5.00 -2.92 7.85
C LEU A 3 4.47 -1.60 8.38
N TYR A 4 4.88 -0.51 7.75
CA TYR A 4 4.44 0.84 8.09
C TYR A 4 3.34 1.30 7.13
N HIS A 5 2.30 1.89 7.68
CA HIS A 5 1.13 2.38 6.96
C HIS A 5 0.80 3.80 7.39
N TYR A 6 0.44 4.65 6.45
CA TYR A 6 0.15 6.07 6.69
C TYR A 6 -1.32 6.34 6.44
N ILE A 7 -1.97 6.98 7.38
CA ILE A 7 -3.39 7.33 7.27
C ILE A 7 -3.55 8.82 7.60
N ALA A 8 -4.20 9.54 6.69
CA ALA A 8 -4.48 10.96 6.87
C ALA A 8 -5.26 11.23 8.16
N ARG A 9 -4.93 12.32 8.81
CA ARG A 9 -5.64 12.80 10.00
C ARG A 9 -6.85 13.66 9.61
N PRO A 10 -7.97 13.61 10.36
CA PRO A 10 -8.25 12.69 11.47
C PRO A 10 -8.58 11.27 10.98
N ASN A 11 -8.34 10.26 11.82
CA ASN A 11 -8.68 8.87 11.50
C ASN A 11 -9.20 8.12 12.72
N THR A 12 -9.75 6.92 12.49
CA THR A 12 -10.39 6.08 13.52
C THR A 12 -9.65 4.75 13.73
N VAL A 13 -8.38 4.67 13.38
CA VAL A 13 -7.58 3.43 13.43
C VAL A 13 -7.58 2.78 14.81
N SER A 14 -7.50 3.58 15.88
CA SER A 14 -7.52 3.05 17.25
C SER A 14 -8.82 2.32 17.60
N LYS A 15 -9.92 2.62 16.93
CA LYS A 15 -11.23 2.01 17.12
C LYS A 15 -11.54 0.96 16.08
N ASP A 16 -11.37 1.30 14.82
CA ASP A 16 -11.88 0.52 13.69
C ASP A 16 -10.79 -0.35 13.03
N GLY A 17 -9.52 -0.14 13.39
CA GLY A 17 -8.41 -0.78 12.70
C GLY A 17 -8.07 -0.12 11.38
N ILE A 18 -7.23 -0.79 10.59
CA ILE A 18 -6.92 -0.35 9.22
C ILE A 18 -7.85 -1.07 8.25
N LEU A 19 -8.62 -0.28 7.51
CA LEU A 19 -9.63 -0.78 6.56
C LEU A 19 -9.02 -0.85 5.16
N SER A 20 -9.22 -1.97 4.50
CA SER A 20 -9.00 -2.06 3.06
C SER A 20 -10.04 -1.27 2.29
N LEU A 21 -9.81 -1.07 1.00
CA LEU A 21 -10.76 -0.37 0.15
C LEU A 21 -12.16 -1.04 0.15
N SER A 22 -12.21 -2.36 0.16
CA SER A 22 -13.48 -3.12 0.19
C SER A 22 -14.32 -2.89 1.46
N GLN A 23 -13.70 -2.38 2.52
CA GLN A 23 -14.34 -2.10 3.81
C GLN A 23 -14.49 -0.60 4.10
N ASN A 24 -14.12 0.26 3.15
CA ASN A 24 -14.15 1.71 3.35
C ASN A 24 -14.85 2.45 2.20
N PRO A 25 -16.18 2.35 2.10
CA PRO A 25 -16.94 3.02 1.04
C PRO A 25 -16.91 4.56 1.14
N ARG A 26 -16.41 5.10 2.24
CA ARG A 26 -16.24 6.55 2.46
C ARG A 26 -14.83 7.05 2.18
N ALA A 27 -13.94 6.19 1.67
CA ALA A 27 -12.59 6.59 1.29
C ALA A 27 -12.63 7.69 0.22
N ASP A 28 -11.66 8.58 0.25
CA ASP A 28 -11.45 9.52 -0.87
C ASP A 28 -10.86 8.77 -2.06
N LEU A 29 -11.69 8.58 -3.08
CA LEU A 29 -11.35 7.86 -4.30
C LEU A 29 -11.12 8.79 -5.49
N SER A 30 -11.03 10.11 -5.28
CA SER A 30 -10.89 11.11 -6.35
C SER A 30 -9.76 10.78 -7.32
N TYR A 31 -8.63 10.33 -6.79
CA TYR A 31 -7.47 9.92 -7.59
C TYR A 31 -7.81 8.76 -8.54
N TYR A 32 -8.51 7.74 -8.04
CA TYR A 32 -8.87 6.57 -8.82
C TYR A 32 -9.95 6.87 -9.84
N TYR A 33 -10.95 7.69 -9.51
CA TYR A 33 -11.96 8.12 -10.47
C TYR A 33 -11.36 8.82 -11.68
N LYS A 34 -10.42 9.74 -11.45
CA LYS A 34 -9.71 10.43 -12.53
C LYS A 34 -8.88 9.49 -13.41
N ARG A 35 -8.25 8.50 -12.78
CA ARG A 35 -7.33 7.59 -13.45
C ARG A 35 -8.03 6.50 -14.26
N THR A 36 -9.12 5.96 -13.72
CA THR A 36 -9.79 4.80 -14.28
C THR A 36 -10.96 5.16 -15.19
N GLY A 37 -11.52 6.35 -15.03
CA GLY A 37 -12.79 6.73 -15.66
C GLY A 37 -14.03 6.13 -14.98
N GLU A 38 -13.84 5.38 -13.90
CA GLU A 38 -14.95 4.86 -13.10
C GLU A 38 -15.64 5.99 -12.35
N THR A 39 -16.93 5.82 -12.06
CA THR A 39 -17.76 6.84 -11.41
C THR A 39 -18.38 6.38 -10.10
N THR A 40 -18.20 5.11 -9.74
CA THR A 40 -18.78 4.49 -8.54
C THR A 40 -17.72 3.77 -7.71
N TYR A 41 -17.99 3.65 -6.42
CA TYR A 41 -17.19 2.84 -5.51
C TYR A 41 -17.09 1.38 -5.97
N GLU A 42 -18.21 0.78 -6.38
CA GLU A 42 -18.27 -0.59 -6.90
C GLU A 42 -17.44 -0.74 -8.18
N GLY A 43 -17.43 0.27 -9.04
CA GLY A 43 -16.56 0.30 -10.23
C GLY A 43 -15.08 0.26 -9.87
N ILE A 44 -14.67 1.02 -8.85
CA ILE A 44 -13.28 1.00 -8.35
C ILE A 44 -12.94 -0.35 -7.73
N ILE A 45 -13.84 -0.94 -6.94
CA ILE A 45 -13.63 -2.30 -6.39
C ILE A 45 -13.40 -3.31 -7.52
N LYS A 46 -14.24 -3.31 -8.54
CA LYS A 46 -14.09 -4.21 -9.71
C LYS A 46 -12.77 -3.95 -10.44
N TRP A 47 -12.36 -2.71 -10.55
CA TRP A 47 -11.10 -2.33 -11.17
C TRP A 47 -9.90 -2.94 -10.41
N PHE A 48 -9.90 -2.90 -9.08
CA PHE A 48 -8.88 -3.55 -8.25
C PHE A 48 -8.91 -5.08 -8.38
N GLU A 49 -10.10 -5.68 -8.41
CA GLU A 49 -10.25 -7.14 -8.53
C GLU A 49 -9.75 -7.69 -9.87
N LYS A 50 -9.64 -6.85 -10.92
CA LYS A 50 -9.00 -7.22 -12.18
C LYS A 50 -7.50 -7.52 -12.05
N CYS A 51 -6.83 -7.00 -11.02
CA CYS A 51 -5.44 -7.31 -10.74
C CYS A 51 -5.29 -8.79 -10.32
N PHE A 52 -6.04 -9.18 -9.31
CA PHE A 52 -6.28 -10.55 -8.85
C PHE A 52 -7.45 -10.56 -7.87
N GLU A 53 -8.05 -11.72 -7.68
CA GLU A 53 -9.13 -11.88 -6.72
C GLU A 53 -8.67 -11.55 -5.29
N GLY A 54 -9.41 -10.69 -4.62
CA GLY A 54 -9.10 -10.21 -3.27
C GLY A 54 -8.23 -8.97 -3.21
N ARG A 55 -7.79 -8.40 -4.35
CA ARG A 55 -6.94 -7.19 -4.35
C ARG A 55 -7.58 -6.01 -3.62
N SER A 56 -8.90 -5.85 -3.70
CA SER A 56 -9.63 -4.79 -2.98
C SER A 56 -9.61 -4.94 -1.45
N ARG A 57 -9.26 -6.12 -0.92
CA ARG A 57 -9.02 -6.39 0.50
C ARG A 57 -7.57 -6.13 0.91
N GLY A 58 -6.73 -5.71 -0.04
CA GLY A 58 -5.32 -5.46 0.19
C GLY A 58 -5.07 -4.14 0.90
N ILE A 59 -4.13 -4.16 1.82
CA ILE A 59 -3.65 -3.00 2.56
C ILE A 59 -2.18 -2.79 2.22
N ARG A 60 -1.82 -1.59 1.77
CA ARG A 60 -0.44 -1.25 1.47
C ARG A 60 0.36 -1.02 2.74
N GLY A 61 1.62 -1.43 2.71
CA GLY A 61 2.56 -1.15 3.79
C GLY A 61 3.99 -1.09 3.27
N PHE A 62 4.84 -0.37 3.98
CA PHE A 62 6.24 -0.19 3.67
C PHE A 62 7.08 -0.95 4.68
N SER A 63 8.20 -1.54 4.24
CA SER A 63 9.12 -2.25 5.16
C SER A 63 9.85 -1.33 6.12
N GLU A 64 9.95 -0.04 5.78
CA GLU A 64 10.58 1.01 6.57
C GLU A 64 9.73 2.28 6.51
N PRO A 65 9.87 3.19 7.50
CA PRO A 65 9.25 4.50 7.41
C PRO A 65 9.68 5.22 6.13
N VAL A 66 8.71 5.78 5.43
CA VAL A 66 8.96 6.47 4.16
C VAL A 66 9.77 7.74 4.42
N LYS A 67 10.88 7.89 3.72
CA LYS A 67 11.69 9.10 3.68
C LYS A 67 11.28 9.90 2.45
N TRP A 68 11.29 11.21 2.57
CA TRP A 68 11.03 12.10 1.44
C TRP A 68 12.30 12.90 1.08
N THR A 69 12.42 13.27 -0.18
CA THR A 69 13.45 14.19 -0.66
C THR A 69 12.83 15.56 -0.98
N GLU A 70 13.66 16.58 -1.10
CA GLU A 70 13.22 17.95 -1.44
C GLU A 70 12.39 18.01 -2.73
N ASN A 71 12.60 17.06 -3.64
CA ASN A 71 11.86 16.96 -4.90
C ASN A 71 10.47 16.33 -4.76
N SER A 72 10.09 15.86 -3.59
CA SER A 72 8.85 15.12 -3.31
C SER A 72 7.90 15.89 -2.38
N LEU A 73 7.59 17.15 -2.71
CA LEU A 73 6.76 18.01 -1.87
C LEU A 73 5.39 17.38 -1.55
N SER A 74 4.75 16.73 -2.52
CA SER A 74 3.45 16.08 -2.31
C SER A 74 3.55 14.91 -1.33
N LEU A 75 4.63 14.13 -1.39
CA LEU A 75 4.88 13.03 -0.47
C LEU A 75 5.17 13.57 0.95
N LYS A 76 5.96 14.64 1.04
CA LYS A 76 6.19 15.33 2.32
C LYS A 76 4.89 15.77 2.97
N GLN A 77 4.04 16.47 2.23
CA GLN A 77 2.73 16.94 2.73
C GLN A 77 1.85 15.78 3.18
N PHE A 78 1.84 14.67 2.42
CA PHE A 78 1.10 13.47 2.80
C PHE A 78 1.62 12.88 4.12
N ILE A 79 2.93 12.73 4.28
CA ILE A 79 3.54 12.19 5.51
C ILE A 79 3.25 13.10 6.70
N GLU A 80 3.46 14.41 6.56
CA GLU A 80 3.21 15.39 7.63
C GLU A 80 1.75 15.47 8.03
N GLY A 81 0.82 15.24 7.10
CA GLY A 81 -0.62 15.23 7.34
C GLY A 81 -1.18 13.89 7.80
N SER A 82 -0.34 12.87 8.00
CA SER A 82 -0.76 11.51 8.34
C SER A 82 -0.22 11.07 9.69
N ASP A 83 -0.94 10.13 10.30
CA ASP A 83 -0.39 9.29 11.38
C ASP A 83 0.29 8.08 10.77
N MET A 84 1.41 7.68 11.34
CA MET A 84 2.14 6.46 10.97
C MET A 84 1.80 5.33 11.95
N TYR A 85 1.48 4.19 11.39
CA TYR A 85 1.17 2.97 12.14
C TYR A 85 2.09 1.84 11.68
N SER A 86 2.53 0.99 12.60
CA SER A 86 3.14 -0.29 12.25
C SER A 86 2.13 -1.42 12.39
N ILE A 87 2.23 -2.39 11.49
CA ILE A 87 1.41 -3.60 11.42
C ILE A 87 2.30 -4.80 11.74
N ASP A 88 1.91 -5.62 12.69
CA ASP A 88 2.60 -6.86 13.05
C ASP A 88 2.11 -8.03 12.20
N LEU A 89 2.88 -8.35 11.14
CA LEU A 89 2.54 -9.44 10.23
C LEU A 89 2.68 -10.82 10.87
N ASP A 90 3.62 -10.99 11.77
CA ASP A 90 3.85 -12.29 12.40
C ASP A 90 2.63 -12.66 13.26
N SER A 91 2.15 -11.74 14.07
CA SER A 91 0.93 -11.94 14.84
C SER A 91 -0.31 -12.14 13.97
N LEU A 92 -0.44 -11.43 12.85
CA LEU A 92 -1.53 -11.65 11.89
C LEU A 92 -1.48 -13.06 11.27
N SER A 93 -0.27 -13.53 10.96
CA SER A 93 -0.04 -14.88 10.42
C SER A 93 -0.37 -15.95 11.44
N ASP A 94 0.14 -15.81 12.67
CA ASP A 94 -0.06 -16.77 13.77
C ASP A 94 -1.54 -16.94 14.12
N ASP A 95 -2.30 -15.85 14.07
CA ASP A 95 -3.75 -15.86 14.30
C ASP A 95 -4.57 -16.28 13.04
N GLY A 96 -3.89 -16.63 11.95
CA GLY A 96 -4.51 -17.10 10.71
C GLY A 96 -5.32 -16.06 9.96
N LEU A 97 -5.03 -14.78 10.18
CA LEU A 97 -5.70 -13.65 9.48
C LEU A 97 -5.00 -13.24 8.20
N LEU A 98 -3.71 -13.55 8.06
CA LEU A 98 -2.94 -13.25 6.88
C LEU A 98 -3.24 -14.26 5.77
N GLU A 99 -3.75 -13.81 4.63
CA GLU A 99 -4.06 -14.68 3.48
C GLU A 99 -2.91 -14.70 2.46
N ALA A 100 -2.33 -13.55 2.17
CA ALA A 100 -1.24 -13.41 1.21
C ALA A 100 -0.49 -12.10 1.41
N VAL A 101 0.76 -12.09 0.98
CA VAL A 101 1.56 -10.87 0.87
C VAL A 101 2.08 -10.77 -0.56
N TYR A 102 1.92 -9.60 -1.13
CA TYR A 102 2.45 -9.24 -2.44
C TYR A 102 3.49 -8.14 -2.28
N PHE A 103 4.45 -8.16 -3.16
CA PHE A 103 5.49 -7.14 -3.23
C PHE A 103 5.34 -6.35 -4.52
N SER A 104 5.35 -5.03 -4.41
CA SER A 104 5.46 -4.14 -5.56
C SER A 104 6.88 -3.60 -5.65
N PRO A 105 7.67 -4.06 -6.64
CA PRO A 105 9.03 -3.59 -6.79
C PRO A 105 9.05 -2.12 -7.20
N SER A 106 10.12 -1.43 -6.82
CA SER A 106 10.43 -0.16 -7.45
C SER A 106 10.81 -0.38 -8.90
N VAL A 107 10.16 0.33 -9.79
CA VAL A 107 10.42 0.19 -11.21
C VAL A 107 11.34 1.30 -11.67
N MET A 108 12.50 0.90 -12.12
CA MET A 108 13.53 1.81 -12.62
C MET A 108 13.25 2.30 -14.03
N ASP A 109 12.44 1.60 -14.81
CA ASP A 109 12.13 1.92 -16.21
C ASP A 109 10.62 1.87 -16.46
N VAL A 110 9.95 2.89 -16.02
CA VAL A 110 8.48 3.02 -16.08
C VAL A 110 7.91 3.13 -17.51
N PRO A 111 8.55 3.79 -18.48
CA PRO A 111 7.99 3.87 -19.82
C PRO A 111 7.75 2.51 -20.46
N THR A 112 8.64 1.55 -20.21
CA THR A 112 8.58 0.21 -20.79
C THR A 112 7.56 -0.69 -20.11
N LEU A 113 7.31 -0.49 -18.83
CA LEU A 113 6.53 -1.40 -18.01
C LEU A 113 5.04 -1.04 -17.92
N LYS A 114 4.67 0.20 -18.26
CA LYS A 114 3.28 0.69 -18.16
C LYS A 114 2.26 -0.12 -18.95
N LYS A 115 2.66 -0.78 -20.03
CA LYS A 115 1.74 -1.52 -20.89
C LYS A 115 1.45 -2.94 -20.41
N GLU A 116 2.30 -3.47 -19.54
CA GLU A 116 2.23 -4.86 -19.08
C GLU A 116 1.58 -4.99 -17.70
N TRP A 117 1.31 -3.87 -17.04
CA TRP A 117 0.77 -3.88 -15.69
C TRP A 117 -0.73 -3.87 -15.67
N VAL A 118 -1.31 -4.77 -14.92
CA VAL A 118 -2.73 -4.72 -14.61
C VAL A 118 -2.94 -3.52 -13.67
N ASN A 119 -3.79 -2.60 -14.11
CA ASN A 119 -4.12 -1.40 -13.34
C ASN A 119 -2.88 -0.55 -12.93
N ASP A 120 -1.84 -0.53 -13.77
CA ASP A 120 -0.56 0.15 -13.48
C ASP A 120 0.11 -0.31 -12.17
N GLU A 121 -0.17 -1.50 -11.72
CA GLU A 121 0.40 -2.08 -10.51
C GLU A 121 1.04 -3.42 -10.82
N LEU A 122 2.35 -3.55 -10.58
CA LEU A 122 3.06 -4.81 -10.65
C LEU A 122 3.14 -5.39 -9.25
N LEU A 123 2.51 -6.53 -9.04
CA LEU A 123 2.51 -7.22 -7.75
C LEU A 123 3.03 -8.65 -7.91
N ILE A 124 4.04 -8.97 -7.11
CA ILE A 124 4.65 -10.29 -7.04
C ILE A 124 4.21 -10.95 -5.74
N ARG A 125 3.51 -12.07 -5.85
CA ARG A 125 3.11 -12.85 -4.67
C ARG A 125 4.35 -13.46 -4.01
N LEU A 126 4.50 -13.25 -2.72
CA LEU A 126 5.55 -13.85 -1.92
C LEU A 126 5.08 -15.20 -1.38
N HIS A 127 5.91 -16.23 -1.53
CA HIS A 127 5.70 -17.53 -0.89
C HIS A 127 6.07 -17.48 0.59
N ASP A 128 7.12 -16.74 0.90
CA ASP A 128 7.54 -16.40 2.25
C ASP A 128 7.75 -14.87 2.33
N TYR A 129 6.92 -14.19 3.13
CA TYR A 129 7.01 -12.74 3.29
C TYR A 129 8.27 -12.29 4.06
N ASN A 130 8.98 -13.21 4.70
CA ASN A 130 10.28 -12.98 5.30
C ASN A 130 11.45 -13.17 4.34
N ASP A 131 11.20 -13.52 3.09
CA ASP A 131 12.24 -13.69 2.08
C ASP A 131 12.97 -12.36 1.82
N ILE A 132 14.21 -12.30 2.29
CA ILE A 132 15.06 -11.13 2.17
C ILE A 132 15.56 -10.88 0.76
N SER A 133 15.47 -11.87 -0.14
CA SER A 133 15.87 -11.70 -1.55
C SER A 133 14.92 -10.78 -2.31
N VAL A 134 13.71 -10.62 -1.81
CA VAL A 134 12.66 -9.77 -2.41
C VAL A 134 12.40 -8.59 -1.49
N ARG A 135 13.34 -7.64 -1.44
CA ARG A 135 13.17 -6.42 -0.66
C ARG A 135 12.87 -5.24 -1.57
N PRO A 136 12.06 -4.28 -1.10
CA PRO A 136 11.94 -3.01 -1.77
C PRO A 136 13.32 -2.37 -1.96
N VAL A 137 13.57 -1.86 -3.14
CA VAL A 137 14.73 -0.99 -3.38
C VAL A 137 14.54 0.27 -2.53
N ASP A 138 15.64 0.81 -2.00
CA ASP A 138 15.57 2.09 -1.29
C ASP A 138 14.95 3.16 -2.20
N TRP A 139 13.81 3.69 -1.78
CA TRP A 139 13.05 4.64 -2.57
C TRP A 139 13.80 5.95 -2.82
N ALA A 140 14.74 6.33 -1.94
CA ALA A 140 15.58 7.50 -2.16
C ALA A 140 16.49 7.30 -3.37
N ILE A 141 17.04 6.10 -3.56
CA ILE A 141 17.84 5.73 -4.73
C ILE A 141 16.96 5.77 -5.98
N CYS A 142 15.74 5.25 -5.89
CA CYS A 142 14.79 5.28 -6.99
C CYS A 142 14.40 6.70 -7.38
N ASN A 143 14.16 7.55 -6.40
CA ASN A 143 13.76 8.94 -6.61
C ASN A 143 14.86 9.75 -7.28
N ASP A 144 16.12 9.59 -6.85
CA ASP A 144 17.27 10.27 -7.44
C ASP A 144 17.54 9.85 -8.89
N LYS A 145 17.39 8.54 -9.18
CA LYS A 145 17.63 8.01 -10.54
C LYS A 145 16.54 8.35 -11.52
N LEU A 146 15.31 8.47 -11.06
CA LEU A 146 14.15 8.64 -11.94
C LEU A 146 13.81 10.10 -12.16
N GLY A 147 14.34 11.03 -11.38
CA GLY A 147 14.04 12.46 -11.46
C GLY A 147 12.54 12.75 -11.36
N TRP A 148 11.80 11.90 -10.67
CA TRP A 148 10.37 11.82 -10.78
C TRP A 148 9.64 12.71 -9.81
N ARG A 149 8.66 13.40 -10.34
CA ARG A 149 7.64 14.09 -9.55
C ARG A 149 6.72 13.12 -8.78
N PHE A 150 6.76 11.83 -9.11
CA PHE A 150 6.00 10.76 -8.48
C PHE A 150 6.97 9.65 -8.10
N ALA A 151 7.42 9.64 -6.87
CA ALA A 151 8.19 8.55 -6.34
C ALA A 151 7.33 7.28 -6.32
N PHE A 152 7.69 6.27 -7.10
CA PHE A 152 7.24 4.92 -6.87
C PHE A 152 7.99 4.39 -5.66
N VAL A 153 7.38 4.54 -4.51
CA VAL A 153 7.91 3.96 -3.28
C VAL A 153 7.58 2.47 -3.31
N PRO A 154 8.58 1.57 -3.22
CA PRO A 154 8.34 0.14 -3.12
C PRO A 154 7.46 -0.15 -1.91
N TYR A 155 6.50 -1.03 -2.07
CA TYR A 155 5.56 -1.36 -1.01
C TYR A 155 5.13 -2.81 -1.06
N TYR A 156 4.59 -3.27 0.04
CA TYR A 156 3.89 -4.53 0.15
C TYR A 156 2.38 -4.32 0.12
N VAL A 157 1.66 -5.31 -0.36
CA VAL A 157 0.20 -5.40 -0.23
C VAL A 157 -0.12 -6.64 0.57
N VAL A 158 -0.73 -6.43 1.71
CA VAL A 158 -1.12 -7.49 2.65
C VAL A 158 -2.60 -7.77 2.44
N ILE A 159 -2.93 -9.01 2.11
CA ILE A 159 -4.32 -9.46 2.00
C ILE A 159 -4.71 -10.11 3.33
N VAL A 160 -5.74 -9.57 3.95
CA VAL A 160 -6.23 -10.04 5.24
C VAL A 160 -7.66 -10.53 5.15
N LYS A 161 -8.01 -11.52 5.95
CA LYS A 161 -9.39 -12.02 6.05
C LYS A 161 -10.33 -10.88 6.45
N GLY A 162 -11.41 -10.73 5.72
CA GLY A 162 -12.39 -9.68 5.95
C GLY A 162 -11.94 -8.28 5.55
N GLY A 163 -10.71 -8.08 5.09
CA GLY A 163 -10.22 -6.78 4.63
C GLY A 163 -10.00 -5.74 5.72
N ILE A 164 -9.87 -6.15 6.98
CA ILE A 164 -9.65 -5.28 8.13
C ILE A 164 -8.46 -5.82 8.95
N ILE A 165 -7.52 -4.96 9.28
CA ILE A 165 -6.49 -5.26 10.29
C ILE A 165 -7.00 -4.71 11.63
N PRO A 166 -7.34 -5.58 12.60
CA PRO A 166 -7.82 -5.16 13.90
C PRO A 166 -6.79 -4.34 14.70
N PRO A 167 -7.23 -3.42 15.58
CA PRO A 167 -6.34 -2.54 16.33
C PRO A 167 -5.25 -3.28 17.13
N LYS A 168 -5.51 -4.49 17.61
CA LYS A 168 -4.54 -5.26 18.41
C LYS A 168 -3.24 -5.62 17.69
N TYR A 169 -3.22 -5.56 16.34
CA TYR A 169 -2.03 -5.81 15.51
C TYR A 169 -1.35 -4.52 15.04
N ILE A 170 -1.81 -3.38 15.54
CA ILE A 170 -1.42 -2.08 15.03
C ILE A 170 -0.82 -1.26 16.18
N THR A 171 0.31 -0.63 15.94
CA THR A 171 0.89 0.32 16.89
C THR A 171 1.03 1.67 16.21
N LYS A 172 0.55 2.73 16.87
CA LYS A 172 0.82 4.09 16.42
C LYS A 172 2.27 4.45 16.76
N GLU A 173 3.04 4.84 15.76
CA GLU A 173 4.47 5.04 15.91
C GLU A 173 4.83 6.47 16.36
N ASN A 174 3.95 7.44 16.18
CA ASN A 174 4.13 8.83 16.67
C ASN A 174 2.87 9.69 16.46
#